data_acb4c3dd7966a36947dba0c7ee854c4d
#
_entry.id   acb4c3dd7966a36947dba0c7ee854c4d
#
_cell.length_a   1.000
_cell.length_b   1.000
_cell.length_c   1.000
_cell.angle_alpha   90.00
_cell.angle_beta   90.00
_cell.angle_gamma   90.00
#
_symmetry.space_group_name_H-M   'P 1'
#
loop_
_entity.id
_entity.type
_entity.pdbx_description
1 polymer ?
#
loop_
_entity_poly.entity_id
_entity_poly.type
_entity_poly.pdbx_seq_one_letter_code
_entity_poly.pdbx_strand_id
1 'polypeptide(L)'
;LIPQSSFFTQVMNHGILGHYVATASLATGVYETLNNFSAVPPDHPTVFEYFRKDLGRPVSDAWVVAPSNGFNRIGESGCRSYGPGFGARVILPKHLLSAAASGSKVDYSHLLHDNYETPLYAPQIGDGEFELQQLEQILKLSVNDFMSHAKTLSSPDELSVFIAKRLMRQESPSLLWLTLHDIDVAHSGAFSLYVDAIRRTDRLCAELWKAVQEEPEYMGNTTLLILPDFGRDADQDSGGNGFQHHRTGDPASRTTWMMALGAGVRPGVVYDSPVQSIDLVPSIGAMMGFSAAQSQGRLIRELL
;
A
#
# COMPACT_ATOMS: atom_id res chain seq x y z
N LEU A 1 -3.82 2.11 18.34
CA LEU A 1 -2.68 2.87 17.81
C LEU A 1 -2.81 4.39 18.04
N ILE A 2 -4.00 4.97 17.98
CA ILE A 2 -4.24 6.44 18.08
C ILE A 2 -3.47 7.09 19.26
N PRO A 3 -3.48 6.57 20.50
CA PRO A 3 -2.75 7.23 21.61
C PRO A 3 -1.22 7.29 21.41
N GLN A 4 -0.66 6.50 20.51
CA GLN A 4 0.77 6.44 20.22
C GLN A 4 1.13 7.18 18.91
N SER A 5 0.15 7.79 18.24
CA SER A 5 0.31 8.38 16.91
C SER A 5 0.14 9.89 16.89
N SER A 6 0.65 10.52 15.85
CA SER A 6 0.09 11.76 15.30
C SER A 6 -1.04 11.39 14.35
N PHE A 7 -2.24 11.90 14.59
CA PHE A 7 -3.44 11.59 13.81
C PHE A 7 -3.94 12.82 13.06
N PHE A 8 -3.99 12.73 11.74
CA PHE A 8 -4.49 13.78 10.84
C PHE A 8 -5.91 13.44 10.44
N THR A 9 -6.86 14.27 10.79
CA THR A 9 -8.29 14.03 10.54
C THR A 9 -8.73 14.38 9.13
N GLN A 10 -7.94 15.19 8.41
CA GLN A 10 -8.29 15.72 7.09
C GLN A 10 -7.12 15.60 6.12
N VAL A 11 -7.07 14.47 5.40
CA VAL A 11 -6.17 14.27 4.25
C VAL A 11 -7.00 14.40 2.98
N MET A 12 -6.71 15.41 2.16
CA MET A 12 -7.50 15.77 0.99
C MET A 12 -6.90 15.18 -0.29
N ASN A 13 -7.69 14.47 -1.09
CA ASN A 13 -7.31 14.05 -2.43
C ASN A 13 -8.09 14.88 -3.46
N HIS A 14 -7.39 15.75 -4.19
CA HIS A 14 -7.99 16.57 -5.24
C HIS A 14 -7.89 15.95 -6.64
N GLY A 15 -7.25 14.79 -6.76
CA GLY A 15 -7.09 14.04 -8.01
C GLY A 15 -8.27 13.16 -8.36
N ILE A 16 -8.00 12.18 -9.20
CA ILE A 16 -8.94 11.13 -9.60
C ILE A 16 -9.06 10.11 -8.48
N LEU A 17 -10.30 9.79 -8.07
CA LEU A 17 -10.58 8.81 -7.02
C LEU A 17 -10.73 7.39 -7.59
N GLY A 18 -9.73 6.96 -8.36
CA GLY A 18 -9.54 5.57 -8.76
C GLY A 18 -8.37 4.99 -7.96
N HIS A 19 -8.49 3.79 -7.44
CA HIS A 19 -7.53 3.24 -6.48
C HIS A 19 -6.08 3.27 -6.97
N TYR A 20 -5.84 2.83 -8.22
CA TYR A 20 -4.49 2.86 -8.79
C TYR A 20 -3.99 4.30 -8.99
N VAL A 21 -4.81 5.18 -9.54
CA VAL A 21 -4.40 6.58 -9.82
C VAL A 21 -4.15 7.35 -8.52
N ALA A 22 -5.01 7.16 -7.52
CA ALA A 22 -4.83 7.77 -6.20
C ALA A 22 -3.55 7.27 -5.51
N THR A 23 -3.29 5.95 -5.57
CA THR A 23 -2.06 5.35 -5.03
C THR A 23 -0.82 5.84 -5.79
N ALA A 24 -0.89 5.97 -7.11
CA ALA A 24 0.18 6.56 -7.92
C ALA A 24 0.44 8.02 -7.51
N SER A 25 -0.62 8.81 -7.29
CA SER A 25 -0.51 10.19 -6.82
C SER A 25 0.14 10.28 -5.42
N LEU A 26 -0.23 9.37 -4.52
CA LEU A 26 0.42 9.24 -3.21
C LEU A 26 1.91 8.89 -3.34
N ALA A 27 2.29 8.06 -4.32
CA ALA A 27 3.66 7.60 -4.50
C ALA A 27 4.55 8.60 -5.24
N THR A 28 3.98 9.51 -6.04
CA THR A 28 4.73 10.52 -6.82
C THR A 28 4.72 11.91 -6.20
N GLY A 29 3.72 12.21 -5.36
CA GLY A 29 3.48 13.56 -4.86
C GLY A 29 2.94 14.52 -5.93
N VAL A 30 2.30 13.97 -6.97
CA VAL A 30 1.63 14.71 -8.05
C VAL A 30 0.26 14.08 -8.29
N TYR A 31 -0.77 14.88 -8.54
CA TYR A 31 -2.07 14.33 -8.96
C TYR A 31 -1.97 13.77 -10.37
N GLU A 32 -1.71 12.48 -10.47
CA GLU A 32 -1.59 11.75 -11.73
C GLU A 32 -2.94 11.68 -12.46
N THR A 33 -2.88 11.64 -13.80
CA THR A 33 -4.07 11.57 -14.66
C THR A 33 -4.09 10.28 -15.51
N LEU A 34 -3.71 9.20 -14.91
CA LEU A 34 -3.58 7.89 -15.54
C LEU A 34 -4.94 7.22 -15.74
N ASN A 35 -4.99 6.29 -16.67
CA ASN A 35 -6.11 5.38 -16.75
C ASN A 35 -6.03 4.38 -15.58
N ASN A 36 -7.05 4.43 -14.70
CA ASN A 36 -7.14 3.59 -13.51
C ASN A 36 -7.04 2.08 -13.80
N PHE A 37 -7.31 1.68 -15.05
CA PHE A 37 -7.44 0.29 -15.44
C PHE A 37 -6.39 -0.19 -16.46
N SER A 38 -5.40 0.58 -16.84
CA SER A 38 -4.43 0.19 -17.87
C SER A 38 -3.08 -0.29 -17.33
N ALA A 39 -2.89 -0.32 -16.03
CA ALA A 39 -1.65 -0.75 -15.37
C ALA A 39 -0.38 -0.09 -15.98
N VAL A 40 -0.50 1.17 -16.42
CA VAL A 40 0.63 1.97 -16.89
C VAL A 40 1.43 2.53 -15.72
N PRO A 41 2.75 2.71 -15.85
CA PRO A 41 3.54 3.33 -14.79
C PRO A 41 3.13 4.81 -14.59
N PRO A 42 3.35 5.38 -13.39
CA PRO A 42 3.20 6.82 -13.16
C PRO A 42 4.07 7.64 -14.12
N ASP A 43 3.62 8.86 -14.46
CA ASP A 43 4.38 9.77 -15.33
C ASP A 43 5.52 10.48 -14.58
N HIS A 44 5.35 10.70 -13.26
CA HIS A 44 6.33 11.38 -12.42
C HIS A 44 7.11 10.40 -11.54
N PRO A 45 8.35 10.78 -11.12
CA PRO A 45 9.17 9.91 -10.28
C PRO A 45 8.46 9.54 -8.99
N THR A 46 8.57 8.29 -8.61
CA THR A 46 8.01 7.76 -7.38
C THR A 46 8.91 8.02 -6.17
N VAL A 47 8.37 7.94 -4.98
CA VAL A 47 9.12 8.00 -3.72
C VAL A 47 10.30 7.02 -3.68
N PHE A 48 10.16 5.86 -4.31
CA PHE A 48 11.21 4.84 -4.39
C PHE A 48 12.36 5.27 -5.27
N GLU A 49 12.07 5.91 -6.40
CA GLU A 49 13.07 6.39 -7.35
C GLU A 49 13.85 7.56 -6.75
N TYR A 50 13.20 8.52 -6.08
CA TYR A 50 13.88 9.55 -5.32
C TYR A 50 14.79 8.95 -4.26
N PHE A 51 14.27 8.06 -3.41
CA PHE A 51 15.01 7.40 -2.34
C PHE A 51 16.22 6.65 -2.88
N ARG A 52 16.07 5.83 -3.92
CA ARG A 52 17.15 5.01 -4.41
C ARG A 52 18.19 5.78 -5.20
N LYS A 53 17.77 6.64 -6.12
CA LYS A 53 18.68 7.39 -6.98
C LYS A 53 19.42 8.47 -6.20
N ASP A 54 18.68 9.31 -5.48
CA ASP A 54 19.26 10.49 -4.84
C ASP A 54 20.16 10.13 -3.65
N LEU A 55 19.86 9.01 -2.97
CA LEU A 55 20.67 8.52 -1.85
C LEU A 55 21.61 7.36 -2.21
N GLY A 56 21.66 6.95 -3.48
CA GLY A 56 22.52 5.84 -3.93
C GLY A 56 22.15 4.49 -3.29
N ARG A 57 20.87 4.25 -2.96
CA ARG A 57 20.42 3.05 -2.24
C ARG A 57 20.27 1.84 -3.18
N PRO A 58 20.64 0.63 -2.70
CA PRO A 58 20.48 -0.59 -3.49
C PRO A 58 19.01 -0.94 -3.67
N VAL A 59 18.71 -1.79 -4.64
CA VAL A 59 17.33 -2.21 -4.94
C VAL A 59 16.68 -3.01 -3.82
N SER A 60 17.47 -3.68 -2.98
CA SER A 60 16.99 -4.41 -1.80
C SER A 60 16.38 -3.52 -0.71
N ASP A 61 16.65 -2.22 -0.76
CA ASP A 61 16.19 -1.30 0.27
C ASP A 61 14.79 -0.73 0.04
N ALA A 62 14.21 -0.93 -1.15
CA ALA A 62 12.92 -0.38 -1.54
C ALA A 62 12.00 -1.46 -2.10
N TRP A 63 10.84 -1.65 -1.47
CA TRP A 63 9.90 -2.71 -1.81
C TRP A 63 8.45 -2.24 -1.84
N VAL A 64 7.70 -2.87 -2.72
CA VAL A 64 6.23 -2.78 -2.79
C VAL A 64 5.65 -4.19 -2.60
N VAL A 65 4.72 -4.32 -1.67
CA VAL A 65 3.86 -5.49 -1.53
C VAL A 65 2.44 -5.04 -1.90
N ALA A 66 1.92 -5.56 -2.99
CA ALA A 66 0.65 -5.11 -3.55
C ALA A 66 -0.29 -6.29 -3.83
N PRO A 67 -1.59 -6.13 -3.61
CA PRO A 67 -2.56 -7.23 -3.74
C PRO A 67 -2.80 -7.61 -5.20
N SER A 68 -2.71 -6.68 -6.14
CA SER A 68 -3.05 -6.89 -7.54
C SER A 68 -2.06 -6.27 -8.53
N ASN A 69 -2.14 -6.70 -9.80
CA ASN A 69 -1.27 -6.25 -10.88
C ASN A 69 -1.32 -4.75 -11.17
N GLY A 70 -2.42 -4.06 -10.91
CA GLY A 70 -2.50 -2.61 -11.10
C GLY A 70 -1.49 -1.90 -10.21
N PHE A 71 -1.43 -2.28 -8.95
CA PHE A 71 -0.62 -1.62 -7.94
C PHE A 71 0.89 -1.92 -8.02
N ASN A 72 1.32 -2.92 -8.77
CA ASN A 72 2.75 -3.19 -8.95
C ASN A 72 3.47 -2.05 -9.67
N ARG A 73 2.76 -1.25 -10.47
CA ARG A 73 3.35 -0.18 -11.27
C ARG A 73 3.74 1.05 -10.48
N ILE A 74 3.27 1.22 -9.24
CA ILE A 74 3.70 2.35 -8.40
C ILE A 74 5.19 2.30 -8.03
N GLY A 75 5.83 1.15 -8.15
CA GLY A 75 7.24 0.97 -7.82
C GLY A 75 8.20 1.69 -8.76
N GLU A 76 7.79 1.98 -9.99
CA GLU A 76 8.63 2.56 -11.03
C GLU A 76 7.81 3.45 -11.97
N SER A 77 8.37 4.61 -12.35
CA SER A 77 7.71 5.56 -13.23
C SER A 77 8.18 5.45 -14.69
N GLY A 78 7.43 6.10 -15.60
CA GLY A 78 7.84 6.37 -16.97
C GLY A 78 8.78 7.56 -17.13
N CYS A 79 9.15 8.22 -16.04
CA CYS A 79 9.97 9.43 -16.05
C CYS A 79 11.39 9.15 -16.56
N ARG A 80 11.78 9.79 -17.68
CA ARG A 80 13.07 9.54 -18.33
C ARG A 80 14.28 9.86 -17.48
N SER A 81 14.17 10.81 -16.55
CA SER A 81 15.29 11.21 -15.70
C SER A 81 15.52 10.25 -14.54
N TYR A 82 14.53 9.45 -14.18
CA TYR A 82 14.61 8.39 -13.19
C TYR A 82 14.55 7.02 -13.89
N GLY A 83 13.42 6.57 -14.36
CA GLY A 83 13.24 5.41 -15.23
C GLY A 83 13.79 4.08 -14.71
N PRO A 84 13.94 3.09 -15.60
CA PRO A 84 14.32 1.72 -15.24
C PRO A 84 15.60 1.64 -14.40
N GLY A 85 15.56 0.82 -13.36
CA GLY A 85 16.72 0.56 -12.50
C GLY A 85 16.73 1.33 -11.18
N PHE A 86 15.88 2.34 -11.00
CA PHE A 86 15.74 3.05 -9.71
C PHE A 86 14.42 2.78 -9.01
N GLY A 87 13.52 2.01 -9.59
CA GLY A 87 12.26 1.61 -8.97
C GLY A 87 12.42 0.64 -7.80
N ALA A 88 11.34 0.38 -7.07
CA ALA A 88 11.26 -0.62 -6.02
C ALA A 88 11.17 -2.03 -6.60
N ARG A 89 11.60 -3.03 -5.82
CA ARG A 89 11.17 -4.42 -6.05
C ARG A 89 9.71 -4.59 -5.69
N VAL A 90 9.02 -5.48 -6.39
CA VAL A 90 7.60 -5.74 -6.18
C VAL A 90 7.38 -7.21 -5.85
N ILE A 91 6.54 -7.47 -4.86
CA ILE A 91 5.99 -8.80 -4.58
C ILE A 91 4.47 -8.73 -4.68
N LEU A 92 3.90 -9.68 -5.41
CA LEU A 92 2.46 -9.88 -5.54
C LEU A 92 2.06 -11.16 -4.80
N PRO A 93 1.54 -11.08 -3.56
CA PRO A 93 1.25 -12.25 -2.73
C PRO A 93 0.32 -13.27 -3.38
N LYS A 94 -0.68 -12.81 -4.14
CA LYS A 94 -1.59 -13.70 -4.86
C LYS A 94 -0.89 -14.49 -5.97
N HIS A 95 0.10 -13.89 -6.65
CA HIS A 95 0.89 -14.60 -7.66
C HIS A 95 1.75 -15.69 -7.02
N LEU A 96 2.40 -15.37 -5.88
CA LEU A 96 3.13 -16.37 -5.11
C LEU A 96 2.23 -17.56 -4.72
N LEU A 97 1.02 -17.25 -4.23
CA LEU A 97 0.06 -18.27 -3.83
C LEU A 97 -0.44 -19.08 -5.03
N SER A 98 -0.76 -18.43 -6.14
CA SER A 98 -1.21 -19.10 -7.36
C SER A 98 -0.14 -20.06 -7.90
N ALA A 99 1.12 -19.64 -7.95
CA ALA A 99 2.23 -20.46 -8.38
C ALA A 99 2.46 -21.65 -7.43
N ALA A 100 2.48 -21.39 -6.12
CA ALA A 100 2.68 -22.42 -5.10
C ALA A 100 1.52 -23.44 -5.03
N ALA A 101 0.30 -22.99 -5.32
CA ALA A 101 -0.91 -23.82 -5.31
C ALA A 101 -1.12 -24.60 -6.61
N SER A 102 -0.27 -24.43 -7.62
CA SER A 102 -0.39 -25.11 -8.90
C SER A 102 -0.42 -26.63 -8.70
N GLY A 103 -1.50 -27.26 -9.18
CA GLY A 103 -1.76 -28.70 -8.97
C GLY A 103 -2.30 -29.10 -7.59
N SER A 104 -2.51 -28.15 -6.67
CA SER A 104 -3.15 -28.41 -5.37
C SER A 104 -4.64 -28.72 -5.55
N LYS A 105 -5.14 -29.63 -4.70
CA LYS A 105 -6.59 -29.90 -4.58
C LYS A 105 -7.29 -28.99 -3.56
N VAL A 106 -6.53 -28.17 -2.83
CA VAL A 106 -7.07 -27.24 -1.84
C VAL A 106 -7.55 -25.99 -2.55
N ASP A 107 -8.74 -25.54 -2.20
CA ASP A 107 -9.32 -24.29 -2.71
C ASP A 107 -8.77 -23.09 -1.94
N TYR A 108 -8.11 -22.17 -2.65
CA TYR A 108 -7.59 -20.90 -2.14
C TYR A 108 -8.32 -19.69 -2.73
N SER A 109 -9.49 -19.87 -3.35
CA SER A 109 -10.23 -18.79 -4.01
C SER A 109 -10.48 -17.58 -3.08
N HIS A 110 -10.71 -17.82 -1.79
CA HIS A 110 -10.91 -16.78 -0.78
C HIS A 110 -9.68 -15.90 -0.52
N LEU A 111 -8.46 -16.37 -0.81
CA LEU A 111 -7.21 -15.60 -0.74
C LEU A 111 -6.82 -15.00 -2.09
N LEU A 112 -7.30 -15.57 -3.17
CA LEU A 112 -7.02 -15.13 -4.54
C LEU A 112 -8.05 -14.12 -5.05
N HIS A 113 -9.19 -14.00 -4.36
CA HIS A 113 -10.24 -13.07 -4.73
C HIS A 113 -9.73 -11.63 -4.73
N ASP A 114 -10.16 -10.86 -5.74
CA ASP A 114 -9.84 -9.45 -5.88
C ASP A 114 -11.09 -8.67 -6.24
N ASN A 115 -11.49 -7.75 -5.37
CA ASN A 115 -12.64 -6.88 -5.63
C ASN A 115 -12.32 -5.81 -6.69
N TYR A 116 -11.02 -5.54 -6.93
CA TYR A 116 -10.54 -4.54 -7.86
C TYR A 116 -10.27 -5.12 -9.26
N GLU A 117 -9.76 -6.35 -9.34
CA GLU A 117 -9.46 -6.99 -10.61
C GLU A 117 -10.74 -7.34 -11.38
N THR A 118 -10.97 -6.64 -12.47
CA THR A 118 -11.97 -7.03 -13.46
C THR A 118 -11.39 -8.14 -14.35
N PRO A 119 -12.21 -8.87 -15.14
CA PRO A 119 -11.72 -9.85 -16.12
C PRO A 119 -10.72 -9.28 -17.14
N LEU A 120 -10.68 -7.95 -17.32
CA LEU A 120 -9.71 -7.26 -18.17
C LEU A 120 -8.30 -7.21 -17.54
N TYR A 121 -8.21 -7.45 -16.25
CA TYR A 121 -6.98 -7.48 -15.44
C TYR A 121 -6.72 -8.85 -14.85
N ALA A 122 -7.34 -9.91 -15.38
CA ALA A 122 -6.98 -11.25 -14.99
C ALA A 122 -5.44 -11.30 -14.89
N PRO A 123 -4.87 -11.66 -13.73
CA PRO A 123 -3.45 -11.61 -13.57
C PRO A 123 -2.85 -12.38 -14.74
N GLN A 124 -2.00 -11.73 -15.52
CA GLN A 124 -1.09 -12.51 -16.35
C GLN A 124 -0.22 -13.23 -15.31
N ILE A 125 -0.67 -14.44 -14.99
CA ILE A 125 0.06 -15.35 -14.09
C ILE A 125 1.46 -15.38 -14.69
N GLY A 126 2.41 -14.81 -13.96
CA GLY A 126 3.78 -14.75 -14.38
C GLY A 126 4.32 -16.16 -14.60
N ASP A 127 5.50 -16.26 -15.10
CA ASP A 127 6.24 -17.51 -15.12
C ASP A 127 6.29 -18.04 -13.68
N GLY A 128 5.52 -19.08 -13.38
CA GLY A 128 5.40 -19.62 -12.01
C GLY A 128 6.74 -20.00 -11.38
N GLU A 129 7.79 -20.19 -12.19
CA GLU A 129 9.16 -20.38 -11.74
C GLU A 129 9.72 -19.11 -11.07
N PHE A 130 9.43 -17.91 -11.60
CA PHE A 130 9.88 -16.66 -11.03
C PHE A 130 9.26 -16.42 -9.64
N GLU A 131 7.96 -16.64 -9.49
CA GLU A 131 7.28 -16.51 -8.20
C GLU A 131 7.83 -17.51 -7.17
N LEU A 132 8.07 -18.74 -7.55
CA LEU A 132 8.67 -19.74 -6.66
C LEU A 132 10.10 -19.39 -6.28
N GLN A 133 10.89 -18.82 -7.20
CA GLN A 133 12.21 -18.29 -6.87
C GLN A 133 12.13 -17.13 -5.87
N GLN A 134 11.18 -16.20 -6.01
CA GLN A 134 10.97 -15.14 -5.01
C GLN A 134 10.65 -15.72 -3.64
N LEU A 135 9.78 -16.72 -3.58
CA LEU A 135 9.41 -17.37 -2.33
C LEU A 135 10.62 -17.97 -1.61
N GLU A 136 11.45 -18.73 -2.32
CA GLU A 136 12.59 -19.41 -1.74
C GLU A 136 13.80 -18.50 -1.49
N GLN A 137 14.16 -17.67 -2.46
CA GLN A 137 15.40 -16.90 -2.43
C GLN A 137 15.28 -15.62 -1.63
N ILE A 138 14.14 -14.92 -1.71
CA ILE A 138 13.92 -13.64 -1.05
C ILE A 138 13.28 -13.87 0.31
N LEU A 139 12.13 -14.53 0.33
CA LEU A 139 11.37 -14.73 1.57
C LEU A 139 11.93 -15.87 2.44
N LYS A 140 12.88 -16.66 1.92
CA LYS A 140 13.48 -17.84 2.62
C LYS A 140 12.39 -18.76 3.17
N LEU A 141 11.41 -19.08 2.35
CA LEU A 141 10.24 -19.85 2.72
C LEU A 141 10.05 -21.01 1.74
N SER A 142 9.96 -22.24 2.25
CA SER A 142 9.64 -23.37 1.39
C SER A 142 8.19 -23.29 0.91
N VAL A 143 7.91 -23.86 -0.26
CA VAL A 143 6.54 -23.95 -0.79
C VAL A 143 5.61 -24.63 0.22
N ASN A 144 6.07 -25.69 0.89
CA ASN A 144 5.26 -26.42 1.87
C ASN A 144 4.91 -25.58 3.10
N ASP A 145 5.88 -24.82 3.65
CA ASP A 145 5.63 -23.95 4.78
C ASP A 145 4.72 -22.79 4.42
N PHE A 146 4.92 -22.21 3.23
CA PHE A 146 4.06 -21.15 2.70
C PHE A 146 2.62 -21.65 2.55
N MET A 147 2.42 -22.80 1.89
CA MET A 147 1.09 -23.39 1.70
C MET A 147 0.44 -23.80 3.02
N SER A 148 1.23 -24.29 3.97
CA SER A 148 0.73 -24.62 5.31
C SER A 148 0.25 -23.40 6.06
N HIS A 149 0.96 -22.28 5.95
CA HIS A 149 0.54 -21.02 6.55
C HIS A 149 -0.67 -20.42 5.81
N ALA A 150 -0.70 -20.45 4.48
CA ALA A 150 -1.80 -19.93 3.68
C ALA A 150 -3.16 -20.56 4.05
N LYS A 151 -3.18 -21.82 4.46
CA LYS A 151 -4.40 -22.50 4.95
C LYS A 151 -4.98 -21.89 6.23
N THR A 152 -4.20 -21.14 6.98
CA THR A 152 -4.64 -20.51 8.23
C THR A 152 -5.18 -19.11 8.04
N LEU A 153 -5.01 -18.54 6.86
CA LEU A 153 -5.41 -17.18 6.53
C LEU A 153 -6.86 -17.13 6.01
N SER A 154 -7.52 -16.03 6.27
CA SER A 154 -8.93 -15.81 5.92
C SER A 154 -9.16 -14.73 4.85
N SER A 155 -8.12 -13.99 4.47
CA SER A 155 -8.26 -12.91 3.50
C SER A 155 -6.96 -12.58 2.74
N PRO A 156 -7.07 -11.96 1.56
CA PRO A 156 -5.92 -11.49 0.79
C PRO A 156 -5.01 -10.51 1.55
N ASP A 157 -5.59 -9.64 2.39
CA ASP A 157 -4.80 -8.69 3.18
C ASP A 157 -3.97 -9.37 4.27
N GLU A 158 -4.50 -10.45 4.88
CA GLU A 158 -3.71 -11.28 5.81
C GLU A 158 -2.51 -11.92 5.12
N LEU A 159 -2.69 -12.39 3.88
CA LEU A 159 -1.59 -12.92 3.06
C LEU A 159 -0.54 -11.83 2.77
N SER A 160 -1.00 -10.63 2.40
CA SER A 160 -0.11 -9.50 2.10
C SER A 160 0.71 -9.07 3.33
N VAL A 161 0.09 -9.00 4.50
CA VAL A 161 0.77 -8.68 5.76
C VAL A 161 1.74 -9.79 6.18
N PHE A 162 1.38 -11.05 5.99
CA PHE A 162 2.31 -12.16 6.24
C PHE A 162 3.57 -12.04 5.38
N ILE A 163 3.42 -11.79 4.08
CA ILE A 163 4.55 -11.59 3.16
C ILE A 163 5.37 -10.35 3.54
N ALA A 164 4.72 -9.23 3.86
CA ALA A 164 5.42 -8.01 4.29
C ALA A 164 6.26 -8.24 5.55
N LYS A 165 5.71 -8.89 6.57
CA LYS A 165 6.45 -9.25 7.80
C LYS A 165 7.61 -10.20 7.53
N ARG A 166 7.44 -11.13 6.59
CA ARG A 166 8.51 -12.04 6.19
C ARG A 166 9.62 -11.30 5.46
N LEU A 167 9.25 -10.40 4.54
CA LEU A 167 10.19 -9.54 3.82
C LEU A 167 10.99 -8.64 4.78
N MET A 168 10.33 -8.01 5.74
CA MET A 168 10.99 -7.21 6.76
C MET A 168 12.11 -7.99 7.47
N ARG A 169 11.87 -9.24 7.83
CA ARG A 169 12.85 -10.09 8.52
C ARG A 169 14.00 -10.56 7.64
N GLN A 170 13.77 -10.75 6.34
CA GLN A 170 14.76 -11.37 5.44
C GLN A 170 15.60 -10.35 4.69
N GLU A 171 14.99 -9.25 4.25
CA GLU A 171 15.62 -8.24 3.41
C GLU A 171 15.89 -6.92 4.14
N SER A 172 15.25 -6.69 5.28
CA SER A 172 15.36 -5.47 6.08
C SER A 172 15.25 -4.16 5.27
N PRO A 173 14.18 -4.00 4.44
CA PRO A 173 14.04 -2.82 3.60
C PRO A 173 13.98 -1.53 4.43
N SER A 174 14.60 -0.47 3.90
CA SER A 174 14.51 0.88 4.47
C SER A 174 13.23 1.61 4.07
N LEU A 175 12.62 1.24 2.92
CA LEU A 175 11.37 1.79 2.43
C LEU A 175 10.47 0.66 1.94
N LEU A 176 9.38 0.42 2.66
CA LEU A 176 8.39 -0.61 2.34
C LEU A 176 7.01 0.03 2.15
N TRP A 177 6.40 -0.19 1.00
CA TRP A 177 5.01 0.15 0.71
C TRP A 177 4.16 -1.11 0.71
N LEU A 178 3.12 -1.12 1.53
CA LEU A 178 2.15 -2.20 1.58
C LEU A 178 0.75 -1.64 1.24
N THR A 179 0.11 -2.20 0.23
CA THR A 179 -1.28 -1.89 -0.10
C THR A 179 -2.18 -3.00 0.40
N LEU A 180 -3.24 -2.63 1.13
CA LEU A 180 -4.32 -3.48 1.59
C LEU A 180 -5.60 -3.10 0.83
N HIS A 181 -6.48 -4.06 0.52
CA HIS A 181 -7.64 -3.79 -0.34
C HIS A 181 -8.93 -4.52 0.06
N ASP A 182 -8.94 -5.31 1.12
CA ASP A 182 -10.14 -6.04 1.56
C ASP A 182 -11.34 -5.12 1.83
N ILE A 183 -11.08 -3.86 2.24
CA ILE A 183 -12.12 -2.86 2.51
C ILE A 183 -12.92 -2.53 1.25
N ASP A 184 -12.39 -2.75 0.06
CA ASP A 184 -13.09 -2.51 -1.21
C ASP A 184 -14.27 -3.45 -1.46
N VAL A 185 -14.45 -4.47 -0.62
CA VAL A 185 -15.70 -5.25 -0.52
C VAL A 185 -16.94 -4.36 -0.31
N ALA A 186 -16.76 -3.11 0.12
CA ALA A 186 -17.81 -2.10 0.21
C ALA A 186 -18.66 -2.00 -1.06
N HIS A 187 -18.06 -2.12 -2.24
CA HIS A 187 -18.77 -2.11 -3.52
C HIS A 187 -19.82 -3.20 -3.68
N SER A 188 -19.71 -4.31 -2.94
CA SER A 188 -20.71 -5.38 -2.94
C SER A 188 -22.06 -4.98 -2.30
N GLY A 189 -22.10 -3.87 -1.54
CA GLY A 189 -23.26 -3.42 -0.79
C GLY A 189 -23.50 -4.16 0.53
N ALA A 190 -22.67 -5.13 0.87
CA ALA A 190 -22.78 -5.86 2.13
C ALA A 190 -22.09 -5.08 3.27
N PHE A 191 -22.83 -4.22 3.98
CA PHE A 191 -22.30 -3.35 5.04
C PHE A 191 -21.59 -4.13 6.15
N SER A 192 -22.07 -5.32 6.51
CA SER A 192 -21.42 -6.17 7.51
C SER A 192 -20.01 -6.62 7.07
N LEU A 193 -19.85 -7.00 5.81
CA LEU A 193 -18.54 -7.38 5.26
C LEU A 193 -17.58 -6.19 5.21
N TYR A 194 -18.09 -5.00 4.87
CA TYR A 194 -17.32 -3.76 4.91
C TYR A 194 -16.80 -3.45 6.31
N VAL A 195 -17.66 -3.53 7.33
CA VAL A 195 -17.26 -3.31 8.74
C VAL A 195 -16.25 -4.37 9.21
N ASP A 196 -16.44 -5.63 8.83
CA ASP A 196 -15.51 -6.71 9.18
C ASP A 196 -14.16 -6.54 8.50
N ALA A 197 -14.13 -6.05 7.25
CA ALA A 197 -12.89 -5.72 6.55
C ALA A 197 -12.13 -4.56 7.26
N ILE A 198 -12.84 -3.51 7.69
CA ILE A 198 -12.24 -2.41 8.48
C ILE A 198 -11.61 -2.94 9.77
N ARG A 199 -12.35 -3.76 10.53
CA ARG A 199 -11.83 -4.36 11.78
C ARG A 199 -10.61 -5.26 11.54
N ARG A 200 -10.61 -5.99 10.43
CA ARG A 200 -9.46 -6.81 10.03
C ARG A 200 -8.26 -5.94 9.70
N THR A 201 -8.44 -4.90 8.90
CA THR A 201 -7.36 -3.96 8.55
C THR A 201 -6.79 -3.27 9.79
N ASP A 202 -7.62 -2.84 10.74
CA ASP A 202 -7.17 -2.27 12.02
C ASP A 202 -6.28 -3.25 12.79
N ARG A 203 -6.70 -4.52 12.91
CA ARG A 203 -5.88 -5.58 13.52
C ARG A 203 -4.56 -5.79 12.78
N LEU A 204 -4.58 -5.85 11.44
CA LEU A 204 -3.39 -6.04 10.62
C LEU A 204 -2.39 -4.88 10.74
N CYS A 205 -2.88 -3.65 10.83
CA CYS A 205 -2.04 -2.48 11.13
C CYS A 205 -1.39 -2.58 12.52
N ALA A 206 -2.14 -3.06 13.52
CA ALA A 206 -1.58 -3.30 14.86
C ALA A 206 -0.53 -4.42 14.87
N GLU A 207 -0.72 -5.48 14.07
CA GLU A 207 0.27 -6.55 13.90
C GLU A 207 1.56 -6.06 13.21
N LEU A 208 1.45 -5.20 12.21
CA LEU A 208 2.60 -4.58 11.56
C LEU A 208 3.37 -3.69 12.55
N TRP A 209 2.64 -2.86 13.30
CA TRP A 209 3.28 -2.03 14.33
C TRP A 209 3.98 -2.86 15.39
N LYS A 210 3.37 -3.95 15.83
CA LYS A 210 4.00 -4.90 16.74
C LYS A 210 5.28 -5.49 16.14
N ALA A 211 5.26 -5.90 14.88
CA ALA A 211 6.45 -6.42 14.19
C ALA A 211 7.58 -5.37 14.15
N VAL A 212 7.26 -4.10 13.87
CA VAL A 212 8.23 -2.98 13.92
C VAL A 212 8.85 -2.84 15.33
N GLN A 213 8.07 -3.06 16.40
CA GLN A 213 8.58 -2.94 17.77
C GLN A 213 9.37 -4.16 18.24
N GLU A 214 9.18 -5.32 17.64
CA GLU A 214 9.82 -6.58 18.03
C GLU A 214 11.09 -6.88 17.23
N GLU A 215 11.22 -6.36 16.02
CA GLU A 215 12.40 -6.60 15.18
C GLU A 215 13.50 -5.57 15.50
N PRO A 216 14.69 -6.01 15.90
CA PRO A 216 15.78 -5.11 16.32
C PRO A 216 16.19 -4.07 15.27
N GLU A 217 16.07 -4.42 13.98
CA GLU A 217 16.41 -3.54 12.86
C GLU A 217 15.47 -2.33 12.77
N TYR A 218 14.21 -2.48 13.20
CA TYR A 218 13.17 -1.47 13.06
C TYR A 218 12.83 -0.76 14.36
N MET A 219 13.05 -1.40 15.49
CA MET A 219 12.66 -0.88 16.81
C MET A 219 13.33 0.49 17.08
N GLY A 220 12.50 1.50 17.33
CA GLY A 220 12.96 2.87 17.60
C GLY A 220 13.54 3.63 16.40
N ASN A 221 13.57 3.02 15.22
CA ASN A 221 14.20 3.58 14.01
C ASN A 221 13.24 3.60 12.80
N THR A 222 11.95 3.38 13.02
CA THR A 222 10.98 3.26 11.94
C THR A 222 9.80 4.19 12.17
N THR A 223 9.37 4.86 11.10
CA THR A 223 8.10 5.56 11.03
C THR A 223 7.11 4.75 10.22
N LEU A 224 5.95 4.44 10.78
CA LEU A 224 4.84 3.78 10.10
C LEU A 224 3.77 4.84 9.77
N LEU A 225 3.45 4.97 8.49
CA LEU A 225 2.35 5.81 7.99
C LEU A 225 1.20 4.91 7.55
N ILE A 226 0.01 5.16 8.04
CA ILE A 226 -1.21 4.41 7.71
C ILE A 226 -2.24 5.41 7.20
N LEU A 227 -2.72 5.24 5.98
CA LEU A 227 -3.75 6.10 5.40
C LEU A 227 -4.54 5.36 4.33
N PRO A 228 -5.84 5.66 4.17
CA PRO A 228 -6.58 5.29 2.98
C PRO A 228 -6.17 6.16 1.78
N ASP A 229 -6.36 5.66 0.58
CA ASP A 229 -6.11 6.40 -0.66
C ASP A 229 -7.13 7.55 -0.86
N PHE A 230 -8.37 7.37 -0.37
CA PHE A 230 -9.42 8.37 -0.29
C PHE A 230 -10.56 7.90 0.64
N GLY A 231 -11.63 8.69 0.74
CA GLY A 231 -12.82 8.38 1.54
C GLY A 231 -13.92 7.68 0.76
N ARG A 232 -15.13 7.64 1.33
CA ARG A 232 -16.36 7.15 0.69
C ARG A 232 -17.40 8.26 0.63
N ASP A 233 -18.36 8.12 -0.28
CA ASP A 233 -19.43 9.11 -0.47
C ASP A 233 -20.26 9.30 0.82
N ALA A 234 -20.75 10.52 1.02
CA ALA A 234 -21.74 10.80 2.05
C ALA A 234 -23.08 10.13 1.72
N ASP A 235 -23.82 9.72 2.76
CA ASP A 235 -25.10 9.03 2.58
C ASP A 235 -26.24 9.94 2.15
N GLN A 236 -26.06 11.26 2.18
CA GLN A 236 -27.16 12.23 1.99
C GLN A 236 -27.89 12.08 0.66
N ASP A 237 -27.18 11.75 -0.42
CA ASP A 237 -27.72 11.63 -1.78
C ASP A 237 -27.84 10.18 -2.27
N SER A 238 -27.42 9.20 -1.48
CA SER A 238 -27.29 7.80 -1.89
C SER A 238 -28.31 6.86 -1.24
N GLY A 239 -29.22 7.39 -0.42
CA GLY A 239 -30.24 6.59 0.26
C GLY A 239 -29.65 5.60 1.29
N GLY A 240 -28.55 5.93 1.94
CA GLY A 240 -27.87 5.09 2.94
C GLY A 240 -26.80 4.16 2.35
N ASN A 241 -26.47 4.31 1.07
CA ASN A 241 -25.51 3.45 0.36
C ASN A 241 -24.19 4.16 -0.01
N GLY A 242 -23.90 5.32 0.56
CA GLY A 242 -22.69 6.10 0.27
C GLY A 242 -21.41 5.30 0.45
N PHE A 243 -21.35 4.43 1.45
CA PHE A 243 -20.19 3.57 1.71
C PHE A 243 -19.78 2.68 0.51
N GLN A 244 -20.69 2.44 -0.45
CA GLN A 244 -20.42 1.64 -1.66
C GLN A 244 -19.66 2.43 -2.73
N HIS A 245 -19.59 3.75 -2.62
CA HIS A 245 -19.11 4.63 -3.69
C HIS A 245 -18.00 5.55 -3.23
N HIS A 246 -17.21 6.03 -4.19
CA HIS A 246 -16.18 7.06 -3.99
C HIS A 246 -16.16 8.00 -5.21
N ARG A 247 -17.28 8.71 -5.42
CA ARG A 247 -17.45 9.60 -6.56
C ARG A 247 -16.59 10.86 -6.40
N THR A 248 -15.88 11.24 -7.44
CA THR A 248 -14.97 12.40 -7.46
C THR A 248 -15.68 13.72 -7.08
N GLY A 249 -16.98 13.83 -7.31
CA GLY A 249 -17.77 15.00 -6.95
C GLY A 249 -18.19 15.09 -5.48
N ASP A 250 -18.05 14.03 -4.70
CA ASP A 250 -18.45 14.01 -3.29
C ASP A 250 -17.30 14.45 -2.38
N PRO A 251 -17.48 15.50 -1.52
CA PRO A 251 -16.44 15.97 -0.62
C PRO A 251 -15.98 14.93 0.40
N ALA A 252 -16.87 14.02 0.86
CA ALA A 252 -16.52 12.97 1.81
C ALA A 252 -15.60 11.92 1.16
N SER A 253 -15.80 11.62 -0.12
CA SER A 253 -14.90 10.74 -0.87
C SER A 253 -13.51 11.35 -1.06
N ARG A 254 -13.39 12.67 -1.10
CA ARG A 254 -12.13 13.39 -1.24
C ARG A 254 -11.37 13.54 0.07
N THR A 255 -12.01 13.27 1.20
CA THR A 255 -11.42 13.48 2.52
C THR A 255 -11.22 12.15 3.22
N THR A 256 -10.01 11.93 3.71
CA THR A 256 -9.65 10.77 4.51
C THR A 256 -8.78 11.19 5.70
N TRP A 257 -8.14 10.25 6.34
CA TRP A 257 -7.30 10.45 7.52
C TRP A 257 -5.91 9.84 7.30
N MET A 258 -4.95 10.24 8.14
CA MET A 258 -3.64 9.61 8.21
C MET A 258 -3.23 9.44 9.67
N MET A 259 -2.57 8.33 9.95
CA MET A 259 -1.94 8.03 11.23
C MET A 259 -0.44 7.84 11.01
N ALA A 260 0.36 8.52 11.79
CA ALA A 260 1.81 8.36 11.81
C ALA A 260 2.28 7.89 13.18
N LEU A 261 3.15 6.87 13.21
CA LEU A 261 3.68 6.28 14.45
C LEU A 261 5.19 6.11 14.35
N GLY A 262 5.89 6.21 15.45
CA GLY A 262 7.28 5.80 15.58
C GLY A 262 8.30 6.91 15.60
N ALA A 263 9.47 6.65 15.02
CA ALA A 263 10.61 7.55 15.09
C ALA A 263 10.30 8.94 14.51
N GLY A 264 10.62 9.99 15.23
CA GLY A 264 10.37 11.37 14.82
C GLY A 264 8.92 11.85 14.95
N VAL A 265 7.97 10.96 15.26
CA VAL A 265 6.55 11.30 15.34
C VAL A 265 6.14 11.66 16.78
N ARG A 266 5.35 12.71 16.95
CA ARG A 266 4.79 13.10 18.27
C ARG A 266 3.61 12.20 18.62
N PRO A 267 3.66 11.45 19.71
CA PRO A 267 2.54 10.59 20.10
C PRO A 267 1.38 11.37 20.72
N GLY A 268 0.15 10.88 20.52
CA GLY A 268 -1.06 11.38 21.16
C GLY A 268 -1.54 12.77 20.69
N VAL A 269 -1.12 13.20 19.52
CA VAL A 269 -1.53 14.49 18.94
C VAL A 269 -2.55 14.29 17.80
N VAL A 270 -3.58 15.12 17.79
CA VAL A 270 -4.57 15.16 16.70
C VAL A 270 -4.42 16.48 15.95
N TYR A 271 -4.32 16.42 14.64
CA TYR A 271 -4.22 17.56 13.74
C TYR A 271 -5.48 17.65 12.88
N ASP A 272 -6.21 18.76 13.00
CA ASP A 272 -7.43 19.02 12.23
C ASP A 272 -7.19 19.92 11.01
N SER A 273 -5.97 20.45 10.86
CA SER A 273 -5.60 21.23 9.68
C SER A 273 -5.51 20.34 8.44
N PRO A 274 -6.14 20.72 7.31
CA PRO A 274 -6.09 19.93 6.08
C PRO A 274 -4.68 19.80 5.53
N VAL A 275 -4.29 18.58 5.15
CA VAL A 275 -3.11 18.28 4.36
C VAL A 275 -3.53 17.61 3.05
N GLN A 276 -2.72 17.69 2.01
CA GLN A 276 -3.02 17.06 0.74
C GLN A 276 -2.38 15.66 0.68
N SER A 277 -3.01 14.72 0.00
CA SER A 277 -2.47 13.37 -0.19
C SER A 277 -1.10 13.39 -0.87
N ILE A 278 -0.86 14.34 -1.77
CA ILE A 278 0.43 14.52 -2.45
C ILE A 278 1.53 15.11 -1.56
N ASP A 279 1.21 15.62 -0.37
CA ASP A 279 2.18 16.13 0.60
C ASP A 279 3.01 15.01 1.25
N LEU A 280 2.60 13.77 1.05
CA LEU A 280 3.27 12.58 1.61
C LEU A 280 4.71 12.44 1.11
N VAL A 281 4.94 12.55 -0.21
CA VAL A 281 6.26 12.29 -0.82
C VAL A 281 7.33 13.27 -0.36
N PRO A 282 7.14 14.61 -0.38
CA PRO A 282 8.15 15.52 0.15
C PRO A 282 8.34 15.37 1.68
N SER A 283 7.31 14.94 2.41
CA SER A 283 7.43 14.68 3.85
C SER A 283 8.28 13.44 4.13
N ILE A 284 8.07 12.34 3.40
CA ILE A 284 8.94 11.16 3.45
C ILE A 284 10.37 11.55 3.04
N GLY A 285 10.51 12.39 2.00
CA GLY A 285 11.82 12.88 1.57
C GLY A 285 12.57 13.59 2.67
N ALA A 286 11.90 14.47 3.41
CA ALA A 286 12.49 15.17 4.55
C ALA A 286 12.89 14.21 5.69
N MET A 287 12.06 13.21 6.00
CA MET A 287 12.39 12.19 7.01
C MET A 287 13.56 11.30 6.61
N MET A 288 13.70 10.97 5.32
CA MET A 288 14.71 10.05 4.82
C MET A 288 15.96 10.71 4.22
N GLY A 289 15.95 12.04 4.02
CA GLY A 289 17.11 12.81 3.56
C GLY A 289 17.21 12.96 2.04
N PHE A 290 16.13 12.82 1.27
CA PHE A 290 16.12 13.09 -0.18
C PHE A 290 15.17 14.26 -0.53
N SER A 291 15.38 14.84 -1.71
CA SER A 291 14.54 15.92 -2.23
C SER A 291 13.60 15.38 -3.32
N ALA A 292 12.29 15.48 -3.09
CA ALA A 292 11.27 15.12 -4.09
C ALA A 292 11.07 16.27 -5.10
N ALA A 293 12.06 16.55 -5.93
CA ALA A 293 12.16 17.78 -6.74
C ALA A 293 11.02 17.96 -7.76
N GLN A 294 10.33 16.89 -8.19
CA GLN A 294 9.21 16.97 -9.12
C GLN A 294 7.85 16.82 -8.42
N SER A 295 7.83 16.59 -7.11
CA SER A 295 6.59 16.58 -6.33
C SER A 295 5.97 17.98 -6.29
N GLN A 296 4.65 18.04 -6.36
CA GLN A 296 3.86 19.26 -6.21
C GLN A 296 3.32 19.44 -4.78
N GLY A 297 3.51 18.45 -3.94
CA GLY A 297 3.12 18.48 -2.53
C GLY A 297 3.99 19.41 -1.70
N ARG A 298 3.52 19.70 -0.50
CA ARG A 298 4.21 20.52 0.52
C ARG A 298 4.66 19.63 1.67
N LEU A 299 5.64 20.11 2.42
CA LEU A 299 6.09 19.43 3.61
C LEU A 299 5.03 19.49 4.71
N ILE A 300 4.63 18.35 5.23
CA ILE A 300 3.79 18.24 6.45
C ILE A 300 4.74 18.41 7.65
N ARG A 301 4.83 19.64 8.15
CA ARG A 301 5.78 20.00 9.23
C ARG A 301 5.46 19.29 10.54
N GLU A 302 4.23 18.91 10.74
CA GLU A 302 3.72 18.19 11.91
C GLU A 302 4.24 16.75 11.98
N LEU A 303 4.79 16.22 10.89
CA LEU A 303 5.45 14.91 10.82
C LEU A 303 6.94 14.96 11.21
N LEU A 304 7.51 16.14 11.34
CA LEU A 304 8.93 16.38 11.67
C LEU A 304 9.01 17.00 13.06
#